data_a4040104c94b90791bb10e20945b1f8d
#
_entry.id   a4040104c94b90791bb10e20945b1f8d
#
_cell.length_a   1.000
_cell.length_b   1.000
_cell.length_c   1.000
_cell.angle_alpha   90.00
_cell.angle_beta   90.00
_cell.angle_gamma   90.00
#
_symmetry.space_group_name_H-M   'P 1'
#
loop_
_entity.id
_entity.type
_entity.pdbx_description
1 polymer ?
#
loop_
_entity_poly.entity_id
_entity_poly.type
_entity_poly.pdbx_seq_one_letter_code
_entity_poly.pdbx_strand_id
1 'polypeptide(L)'
;MRQETFAILFLMRKGRPKKNGLAPIFARITTGGLRQEVYTQGNSNPETWNQHKERAMGTNKLAIQVNERLNDFRVKIIDIRTKLLAEGYAANAAQIKQRYLNPTCNTMMLIAGLADYAKRRQGEVGVRITQRTADKYERLLRYLKQYLAQRGKAEDIPVERMNYEFLDGFNLFLQTAHRCRHNGAVAVMDCLRNFVLYCLRNEWITKNPFRYYKLKEDEVQAKEHLTAHELELLTRKELDHRLARIRDVFVFCCLTGLAFADADHLRREHLSQDDEGRWWIHKPREKTSVMSRIPLLPASLEILRRYERDEACLARGRVLPTPSNQKMNAYMKEIAAVCGIDKVLTTHC
;
A
#
# COMPACT_ATOMS: atom_id res chain seq x y z
N MET A 1 5.02 14.16 -38.17
CA MET A 1 4.01 13.50 -37.28
C MET A 1 2.81 13.10 -38.15
N ARG A 2 2.52 11.79 -38.27
CA ARG A 2 1.28 11.37 -38.93
C ARG A 2 0.10 11.78 -38.05
N GLN A 3 -0.80 12.63 -38.60
CA GLN A 3 -2.07 12.96 -37.91
C GLN A 3 -2.81 11.64 -37.66
N GLU A 4 -3.02 11.30 -36.38
CA GLU A 4 -3.85 10.16 -36.03
C GLU A 4 -5.28 10.40 -36.54
N THR A 5 -5.74 9.56 -37.44
CA THR A 5 -7.10 9.61 -37.99
C THR A 5 -8.10 9.37 -36.87
N PHE A 6 -8.97 10.36 -36.62
CA PHE A 6 -10.11 10.22 -35.70
C PHE A 6 -11.41 10.34 -36.48
N ALA A 7 -12.28 9.34 -36.33
CA ALA A 7 -13.59 9.31 -36.98
C ALA A 7 -14.66 8.69 -36.06
N ILE A 8 -15.88 9.23 -36.17
CA ILE A 8 -17.08 8.70 -35.52
C ILE A 8 -18.09 8.39 -36.63
N LEU A 9 -18.52 7.13 -36.76
CA LEU A 9 -19.47 6.66 -37.73
C LEU A 9 -20.68 6.05 -37.03
N PHE A 10 -21.91 6.47 -37.37
CA PHE A 10 -23.11 5.88 -36.83
C PHE A 10 -23.61 4.73 -37.72
N LEU A 11 -23.84 3.58 -37.12
CA LEU A 11 -24.21 2.34 -37.76
C LEU A 11 -25.52 1.80 -37.17
N MET A 12 -26.53 1.58 -37.99
CA MET A 12 -27.73 0.90 -37.56
C MET A 12 -27.61 -0.62 -37.73
N ARG A 13 -27.93 -1.38 -36.69
CA ARG A 13 -27.99 -2.86 -36.74
C ARG A 13 -29.38 -3.35 -37.10
N LYS A 14 -29.72 -3.34 -38.42
CA LYS A 14 -31.03 -3.74 -38.97
C LYS A 14 -31.42 -5.19 -38.63
N GLY A 15 -30.45 -6.10 -38.49
CA GLY A 15 -30.72 -7.52 -38.20
C GLY A 15 -31.15 -7.84 -36.75
N ARG A 16 -31.26 -6.83 -35.89
CA ARG A 16 -31.67 -7.00 -34.47
C ARG A 16 -32.71 -5.94 -34.05
N PRO A 17 -33.89 -5.87 -34.69
CA PRO A 17 -34.90 -4.93 -34.26
C PRO A 17 -35.44 -5.30 -32.87
N LYS A 18 -35.82 -4.28 -32.10
CA LYS A 18 -36.55 -4.47 -30.84
C LYS A 18 -38.00 -4.87 -31.11
N LYS A 19 -38.73 -5.31 -30.08
CA LYS A 19 -40.13 -5.70 -30.16
C LYS A 19 -41.05 -4.62 -30.77
N ASN A 20 -40.63 -3.34 -30.72
CA ASN A 20 -41.36 -2.20 -31.32
C ASN A 20 -40.94 -1.87 -32.76
N GLY A 21 -40.23 -2.76 -33.45
CA GLY A 21 -39.77 -2.58 -34.83
C GLY A 21 -38.59 -1.63 -35.03
N LEU A 22 -38.11 -0.97 -33.98
CA LEU A 22 -36.99 -0.05 -34.07
C LEU A 22 -35.64 -0.78 -33.96
N ALA A 23 -34.65 -0.40 -34.77
CA ALA A 23 -33.30 -0.95 -34.76
C ALA A 23 -32.32 -0.06 -33.96
N PRO A 24 -31.41 -0.65 -33.18
CA PRO A 24 -30.44 0.10 -32.37
C PRO A 24 -29.35 0.70 -33.26
N ILE A 25 -28.91 1.89 -32.88
CA ILE A 25 -27.82 2.63 -33.52
C ILE A 25 -26.54 2.56 -32.62
N PHE A 26 -25.45 2.15 -33.24
CA PHE A 26 -24.11 2.11 -32.61
C PHE A 26 -23.22 3.19 -33.23
N ALA A 27 -22.36 3.79 -32.41
CA ALA A 27 -21.30 4.62 -32.88
C ALA A 27 -20.03 3.79 -32.97
N ARG A 28 -19.37 3.80 -34.12
CA ARG A 28 -18.03 3.24 -34.32
C ARG A 28 -17.03 4.37 -34.19
N ILE A 29 -16.20 4.33 -33.18
CA ILE A 29 -15.11 5.27 -32.92
C ILE A 29 -13.85 4.65 -33.49
N THR A 30 -13.17 5.35 -34.38
CA THR A 30 -11.90 4.93 -34.99
C THR A 30 -10.79 5.91 -34.62
N THR A 31 -9.67 5.40 -34.12
CA THR A 31 -8.48 6.22 -33.80
C THR A 31 -7.22 5.41 -34.16
N GLY A 32 -6.34 5.94 -35.00
CA GLY A 32 -5.09 5.25 -35.35
C GLY A 32 -5.31 3.83 -35.93
N GLY A 33 -6.40 3.59 -36.69
CA GLY A 33 -6.75 2.29 -37.25
C GLY A 33 -7.50 1.34 -36.32
N LEU A 34 -7.50 1.60 -35.00
CA LEU A 34 -8.24 0.78 -34.00
C LEU A 34 -9.72 1.23 -33.94
N ARG A 35 -10.64 0.26 -33.82
CA ARG A 35 -12.09 0.52 -33.83
C ARG A 35 -12.73 0.01 -32.56
N GLN A 36 -13.66 0.78 -32.02
CA GLN A 36 -14.54 0.39 -30.91
C GLN A 36 -15.99 0.79 -31.21
N GLU A 37 -16.94 -0.05 -30.82
CA GLU A 37 -18.36 0.26 -30.98
C GLU A 37 -19.01 0.53 -29.62
N VAL A 38 -19.88 1.54 -29.60
CA VAL A 38 -20.63 1.97 -28.42
C VAL A 38 -22.08 2.13 -28.80
N TYR A 39 -22.99 1.59 -27.99
CA TYR A 39 -24.43 1.83 -28.18
C TYR A 39 -24.77 3.27 -27.82
N THR A 40 -25.41 4.00 -28.79
CA THR A 40 -25.75 5.41 -28.62
C THR A 40 -27.00 5.64 -27.76
N GLN A 41 -27.67 4.55 -27.32
CA GLN A 41 -28.99 4.54 -26.70
C GLN A 41 -30.09 5.09 -27.65
N GLY A 42 -29.76 5.33 -28.92
CA GLY A 42 -30.67 5.72 -29.99
C GLY A 42 -31.21 4.48 -30.74
N ASN A 43 -32.49 4.52 -31.09
CA ASN A 43 -33.12 3.53 -31.94
C ASN A 43 -33.98 4.24 -32.99
N SER A 44 -33.94 3.78 -34.24
CA SER A 44 -34.75 4.38 -35.32
C SER A 44 -35.40 3.31 -36.19
N ASN A 45 -36.38 3.72 -36.98
CA ASN A 45 -36.98 2.84 -37.96
C ASN A 45 -35.98 2.51 -39.07
N PRO A 46 -35.73 1.22 -39.37
CA PRO A 46 -34.86 0.78 -40.48
C PRO A 46 -35.18 1.35 -41.85
N GLU A 47 -36.45 1.63 -42.13
CA GLU A 47 -36.89 2.17 -43.41
C GLU A 47 -36.55 3.65 -43.58
N THR A 48 -36.56 4.43 -42.51
CA THR A 48 -36.25 5.87 -42.54
C THR A 48 -34.77 6.19 -42.23
N TRP A 49 -33.96 5.18 -41.95
CA TRP A 49 -32.53 5.39 -41.69
C TRP A 49 -31.72 5.54 -42.96
N ASN A 50 -31.03 6.67 -43.11
CA ASN A 50 -30.06 6.87 -44.18
C ASN A 50 -28.63 6.66 -43.68
N GLN A 51 -27.99 5.56 -44.13
CA GLN A 51 -26.66 5.20 -43.67
C GLN A 51 -25.56 6.15 -44.20
N HIS A 52 -25.74 6.72 -45.41
CA HIS A 52 -24.76 7.66 -45.97
C HIS A 52 -24.76 9.00 -45.26
N LYS A 53 -25.93 9.47 -44.80
CA LYS A 53 -26.09 10.69 -44.01
C LYS A 53 -25.95 10.42 -42.51
N GLU A 54 -25.86 9.19 -42.08
CA GLU A 54 -25.78 8.74 -40.70
C GLU A 54 -26.88 9.31 -39.78
N ARG A 55 -28.12 9.39 -40.32
CA ARG A 55 -29.28 9.98 -39.61
C ARG A 55 -30.64 9.40 -40.04
N ALA A 56 -31.60 9.57 -39.16
CA ALA A 56 -32.99 9.28 -39.47
C ALA A 56 -33.58 10.37 -40.39
N MET A 57 -34.24 9.95 -41.46
CA MET A 57 -34.92 10.85 -42.42
C MET A 57 -36.35 11.13 -41.99
N GLY A 58 -36.87 12.30 -42.39
CA GLY A 58 -38.22 12.73 -42.05
C GLY A 58 -38.25 13.80 -40.95
N THR A 59 -39.42 14.40 -40.76
CA THR A 59 -39.66 15.50 -39.80
C THR A 59 -40.49 15.06 -38.60
N ASN A 60 -40.70 13.74 -38.45
CA ASN A 60 -41.44 13.22 -37.32
C ASN A 60 -40.65 13.35 -36.01
N LYS A 61 -41.36 13.42 -34.90
CA LYS A 61 -40.76 13.64 -33.54
C LYS A 61 -39.67 12.62 -33.23
N LEU A 62 -39.80 11.37 -33.64
CA LEU A 62 -38.81 10.31 -33.41
C LEU A 62 -37.50 10.58 -34.18
N ALA A 63 -37.61 10.95 -35.47
CA ALA A 63 -36.42 11.25 -36.29
C ALA A 63 -35.65 12.46 -35.73
N ILE A 64 -36.32 13.53 -35.31
CA ILE A 64 -35.73 14.68 -34.68
C ILE A 64 -34.99 14.28 -33.38
N GLN A 65 -35.68 13.61 -32.47
CA GLN A 65 -35.08 13.19 -31.20
C GLN A 65 -33.88 12.27 -31.38
N VAL A 66 -33.92 11.35 -32.33
CA VAL A 66 -32.79 10.46 -32.63
C VAL A 66 -31.60 11.27 -33.14
N ASN A 67 -31.86 12.18 -34.09
CA ASN A 67 -30.78 12.99 -34.67
C ASN A 67 -30.13 13.94 -33.65
N GLU A 68 -30.89 14.57 -32.75
CA GLU A 68 -30.40 15.34 -31.62
C GLU A 68 -29.50 14.48 -30.71
N ARG A 69 -29.98 13.30 -30.31
CA ARG A 69 -29.22 12.36 -29.50
C ARG A 69 -27.90 11.95 -30.14
N LEU A 70 -27.85 11.73 -31.44
CA LEU A 70 -26.64 11.41 -32.18
C LEU A 70 -25.66 12.58 -32.22
N ASN A 71 -26.17 13.81 -32.36
CA ASN A 71 -25.37 15.03 -32.27
C ASN A 71 -24.76 15.19 -30.86
N ASP A 72 -25.56 15.04 -29.80
CA ASP A 72 -25.10 15.09 -28.41
C ASP A 72 -24.04 14.02 -28.12
N PHE A 73 -24.27 12.81 -28.66
CA PHE A 73 -23.27 11.75 -28.55
C PHE A 73 -21.95 12.14 -29.21
N ARG A 74 -21.97 12.72 -30.41
CA ARG A 74 -20.79 13.16 -31.14
C ARG A 74 -20.03 14.24 -30.36
N VAL A 75 -20.73 15.24 -29.84
CA VAL A 75 -20.16 16.30 -29.00
C VAL A 75 -19.48 15.72 -27.76
N LYS A 76 -20.16 14.81 -27.04
CA LYS A 76 -19.58 14.14 -25.85
C LYS A 76 -18.31 13.35 -26.16
N ILE A 77 -18.29 12.62 -27.28
CA ILE A 77 -17.09 11.84 -27.67
C ILE A 77 -15.92 12.76 -28.03
N ILE A 78 -16.19 13.88 -28.72
CA ILE A 78 -15.16 14.88 -29.05
C ILE A 78 -14.61 15.52 -27.76
N ASP A 79 -15.48 15.93 -26.83
CA ASP A 79 -15.08 16.49 -25.54
C ASP A 79 -14.21 15.52 -24.73
N ILE A 80 -14.62 14.26 -24.64
CA ILE A 80 -13.84 13.19 -23.99
C ILE A 80 -12.45 13.06 -24.63
N ARG A 81 -12.39 13.04 -25.96
CA ARG A 81 -11.10 12.96 -26.67
C ARG A 81 -10.21 14.16 -26.37
N THR A 82 -10.77 15.37 -26.40
CA THR A 82 -10.04 16.62 -26.12
C THR A 82 -9.49 16.60 -24.68
N LYS A 83 -10.29 16.20 -23.70
CA LYS A 83 -9.87 16.05 -22.31
C LYS A 83 -8.76 15.01 -22.15
N LEU A 84 -8.90 13.84 -22.79
CA LEU A 84 -7.87 12.81 -22.76
C LEU A 84 -6.54 13.29 -23.35
N LEU A 85 -6.56 14.04 -24.45
CA LEU A 85 -5.36 14.62 -25.05
C LEU A 85 -4.72 15.70 -24.15
N ALA A 86 -5.53 16.56 -23.52
CA ALA A 86 -5.07 17.56 -22.57
C ALA A 86 -4.46 16.93 -21.32
N GLU A 87 -4.99 15.80 -20.87
CA GLU A 87 -4.45 14.97 -19.79
C GLU A 87 -3.20 14.14 -20.21
N GLY A 88 -2.71 14.30 -21.46
CA GLY A 88 -1.54 13.59 -21.99
C GLY A 88 -1.77 12.13 -22.35
N TYR A 89 -3.04 11.69 -22.52
CA TYR A 89 -3.36 10.34 -23.00
C TYR A 89 -3.30 10.23 -24.52
N ALA A 90 -3.04 9.02 -25.03
CA ALA A 90 -3.08 8.75 -26.47
C ALA A 90 -4.50 8.84 -27.09
N ALA A 91 -5.54 9.06 -26.31
CA ALA A 91 -6.94 9.18 -26.71
C ALA A 91 -7.39 8.10 -27.74
N ASN A 92 -6.99 6.84 -27.52
CA ASN A 92 -7.38 5.75 -28.40
C ASN A 92 -8.87 5.38 -28.25
N ALA A 93 -9.42 4.68 -29.24
CA ALA A 93 -10.85 4.35 -29.28
C ALA A 93 -11.36 3.58 -28.04
N ALA A 94 -10.51 2.74 -27.42
CA ALA A 94 -10.88 1.99 -26.22
C ALA A 94 -10.97 2.90 -24.98
N GLN A 95 -10.05 3.85 -24.82
CA GLN A 95 -10.06 4.83 -23.72
C GLN A 95 -11.25 5.79 -23.85
N ILE A 96 -11.56 6.24 -25.05
CA ILE A 96 -12.72 7.10 -25.31
C ILE A 96 -14.00 6.35 -24.94
N LYS A 97 -14.16 5.10 -25.39
CA LYS A 97 -15.30 4.26 -25.02
C LYS A 97 -15.43 4.06 -23.52
N GLN A 98 -14.32 3.75 -22.83
CA GLN A 98 -14.32 3.54 -21.38
C GLN A 98 -14.76 4.81 -20.64
N ARG A 99 -14.22 5.97 -21.02
CA ARG A 99 -14.58 7.26 -20.40
C ARG A 99 -16.04 7.64 -20.66
N TYR A 100 -16.58 7.31 -21.86
CA TYR A 100 -17.99 7.53 -22.17
C TYR A 100 -18.92 6.64 -21.34
N LEU A 101 -18.58 5.37 -21.17
CA LEU A 101 -19.38 4.43 -20.37
C LEU A 101 -19.29 4.68 -18.87
N ASN A 102 -18.16 5.24 -18.40
CA ASN A 102 -17.89 5.55 -17.00
C ASN A 102 -17.52 7.05 -16.84
N PRO A 103 -18.47 7.97 -17.00
CA PRO A 103 -18.21 9.42 -16.96
C PRO A 103 -17.73 9.92 -15.58
N THR A 104 -18.05 9.19 -14.52
CA THR A 104 -17.64 9.46 -13.13
C THR A 104 -16.25 8.90 -12.78
N CYS A 105 -15.60 8.22 -13.73
CA CYS A 105 -14.23 7.79 -13.54
C CYS A 105 -13.33 9.03 -13.53
N ASN A 106 -13.30 9.75 -12.41
CA ASN A 106 -12.26 10.72 -12.10
C ASN A 106 -10.95 9.96 -12.20
N THR A 107 -10.12 10.34 -13.15
CA THR A 107 -8.81 9.71 -13.34
C THR A 107 -8.01 9.91 -12.05
N MET A 108 -8.01 8.90 -11.19
CA MET A 108 -7.26 8.98 -9.95
C MET A 108 -5.77 9.06 -10.27
N MET A 109 -5.15 10.16 -9.88
CA MET A 109 -3.71 10.35 -10.01
C MET A 109 -2.98 9.59 -8.91
N LEU A 110 -1.85 8.97 -9.24
CA LEU A 110 -1.12 8.06 -8.37
C LEU A 110 -0.58 8.76 -7.11
N ILE A 111 0.14 9.87 -7.30
CA ILE A 111 0.76 10.59 -6.18
C ILE A 111 -0.30 11.31 -5.34
N ALA A 112 -1.24 12.01 -5.99
CA ALA A 112 -2.33 12.71 -5.30
C ALA A 112 -3.21 11.71 -4.52
N GLY A 113 -3.66 10.64 -5.16
CA GLY A 113 -4.49 9.63 -4.51
C GLY A 113 -3.78 8.87 -3.38
N LEU A 114 -2.48 8.59 -3.55
CA LEU A 114 -1.70 7.98 -2.49
C LEU A 114 -1.46 8.94 -1.31
N ALA A 115 -1.27 10.25 -1.58
CA ALA A 115 -1.14 11.24 -0.52
C ALA A 115 -2.42 11.33 0.33
N ASP A 116 -3.59 11.35 -0.29
CA ASP A 116 -4.88 11.33 0.40
C ASP A 116 -5.06 10.02 1.19
N TYR A 117 -4.68 8.89 0.59
CA TYR A 117 -4.73 7.60 1.26
C TYR A 117 -3.78 7.54 2.48
N ALA A 118 -2.55 8.04 2.36
CA ALA A 118 -1.59 8.11 3.47
C ALA A 118 -2.12 8.99 4.61
N LYS A 119 -2.70 10.16 4.30
CA LYS A 119 -3.34 11.04 5.28
C LYS A 119 -4.49 10.35 6.00
N ARG A 120 -5.33 9.61 5.26
CA ARG A 120 -6.40 8.78 5.85
C ARG A 120 -5.84 7.73 6.80
N ARG A 121 -4.79 6.99 6.39
CA ARG A 121 -4.11 5.99 7.23
C ARG A 121 -3.51 6.64 8.49
N GLN A 122 -2.99 7.86 8.40
CA GLN A 122 -2.51 8.61 9.56
C GLN A 122 -3.65 8.91 10.56
N GLY A 123 -4.85 9.24 10.10
CA GLY A 123 -6.04 9.41 10.94
C GLY A 123 -6.56 8.13 11.61
N GLU A 124 -6.11 6.95 11.17
CA GLU A 124 -6.48 5.65 11.75
C GLU A 124 -5.49 5.19 12.86
N VAL A 125 -4.42 5.96 13.11
CA VAL A 125 -3.42 5.64 14.14
C VAL A 125 -4.04 5.66 15.53
N GLY A 126 -3.72 4.66 16.34
CA GLY A 126 -4.26 4.47 17.68
C GLY A 126 -5.64 3.80 17.73
N VAL A 127 -6.35 3.69 16.58
CA VAL A 127 -7.65 3.01 16.49
C VAL A 127 -7.56 1.70 15.72
N ARG A 128 -6.97 1.71 14.53
CA ARG A 128 -6.91 0.55 13.63
C ARG A 128 -5.48 0.13 13.26
N ILE A 129 -4.55 1.06 13.30
CA ILE A 129 -3.15 0.82 12.92
C ILE A 129 -2.20 1.51 13.89
N THR A 130 -0.94 1.05 13.89
CA THR A 130 0.15 1.70 14.62
C THR A 130 0.75 2.83 13.78
N GLN A 131 1.40 3.81 14.43
CA GLN A 131 2.18 4.88 13.77
C GLN A 131 3.17 4.28 12.76
N ARG A 132 3.89 3.22 13.14
CA ARG A 132 4.84 2.53 12.25
C ARG A 132 4.18 2.01 10.96
N THR A 133 2.91 1.66 10.99
CA THR A 133 2.17 1.23 9.79
C THR A 133 1.80 2.44 8.91
N ALA A 134 1.42 3.57 9.50
CA ALA A 134 1.17 4.81 8.76
C ALA A 134 2.45 5.32 8.08
N ASP A 135 3.59 5.31 8.77
CA ASP A 135 4.89 5.74 8.25
C ASP A 135 5.34 4.97 6.99
N LYS A 136 4.86 3.73 6.81
CA LYS A 136 5.15 2.96 5.59
C LYS A 136 4.53 3.60 4.34
N TYR A 137 3.34 4.19 4.45
CA TYR A 137 2.67 4.86 3.33
C TYR A 137 3.32 6.21 3.00
N GLU A 138 3.78 6.96 4.00
CA GLU A 138 4.57 8.17 3.81
C GLU A 138 5.89 7.86 3.06
N ARG A 139 6.56 6.78 3.46
CA ARG A 139 7.77 6.30 2.79
C ARG A 139 7.49 5.88 1.35
N LEU A 140 6.40 5.13 1.10
CA LEU A 140 5.99 4.75 -0.24
C LEU A 140 5.75 5.98 -1.13
N LEU A 141 5.03 6.98 -0.61
CA LEU A 141 4.75 8.23 -1.32
C LEU A 141 6.04 8.94 -1.73
N ARG A 142 7.02 9.05 -0.81
CA ARG A 142 8.34 9.64 -1.09
C ARG A 142 9.09 8.87 -2.17
N TYR A 143 9.11 7.54 -2.10
CA TYR A 143 9.81 6.71 -3.08
C TYR A 143 9.17 6.78 -4.48
N LEU A 144 7.85 6.79 -4.57
CA LEU A 144 7.15 6.94 -5.85
C LEU A 144 7.38 8.32 -6.49
N LYS A 145 7.38 9.40 -5.71
CA LYS A 145 7.75 10.74 -6.21
C LYS A 145 9.16 10.75 -6.82
N GLN A 146 10.12 10.17 -6.13
CA GLN A 146 11.50 10.08 -6.62
C GLN A 146 11.62 9.20 -7.88
N TYR A 147 10.92 8.09 -7.92
CA TYR A 147 10.89 7.20 -9.10
C TYR A 147 10.32 7.90 -10.34
N LEU A 148 9.21 8.62 -10.20
CA LEU A 148 8.61 9.37 -11.30
C LEU A 148 9.53 10.49 -11.78
N ALA A 149 10.16 11.24 -10.87
CA ALA A 149 11.12 12.29 -11.19
C ALA A 149 12.33 11.75 -11.98
N GLN A 150 12.87 10.58 -11.60
CA GLN A 150 13.98 9.95 -12.31
C GLN A 150 13.61 9.53 -13.74
N ARG A 151 12.35 9.18 -13.99
CA ARG A 151 11.88 8.81 -15.35
C ARG A 151 11.64 9.99 -16.28
N GLY A 152 11.88 11.23 -15.84
CA GLY A 152 11.63 12.44 -16.64
C GLY A 152 10.18 12.60 -17.08
N LYS A 153 9.23 11.95 -16.40
CA LYS A 153 7.80 12.02 -16.68
C LYS A 153 7.15 13.07 -15.78
N ALA A 154 5.90 13.42 -16.12
CA ALA A 154 5.09 14.35 -15.34
C ALA A 154 5.18 14.05 -13.83
N GLU A 155 5.03 15.08 -13.00
CA GLU A 155 5.08 14.99 -11.53
C GLU A 155 4.14 13.92 -10.95
N ASP A 156 3.07 13.56 -11.68
CA ASP A 156 2.11 12.53 -11.33
C ASP A 156 1.60 11.78 -12.57
N ILE A 157 1.11 10.57 -12.40
CA ILE A 157 0.53 9.75 -13.47
C ILE A 157 -0.82 9.17 -13.00
N PRO A 158 -1.76 8.88 -13.93
CA PRO A 158 -2.95 8.12 -13.59
C PRO A 158 -2.63 6.73 -13.04
N VAL A 159 -3.36 6.31 -12.00
CA VAL A 159 -3.21 4.97 -11.41
C VAL A 159 -3.38 3.86 -12.46
N GLU A 160 -4.26 4.07 -13.45
CA GLU A 160 -4.49 3.12 -14.56
C GLU A 160 -3.25 2.91 -15.45
N ARG A 161 -2.27 3.84 -15.44
CA ARG A 161 -1.00 3.68 -16.18
C ARG A 161 0.00 2.77 -15.49
N MET A 162 -0.24 2.37 -14.26
CA MET A 162 0.56 1.34 -13.61
C MET A 162 0.31 0.01 -14.32
N ASN A 163 1.30 -0.47 -15.01
CA ASN A 163 1.33 -1.80 -15.65
C ASN A 163 2.43 -2.65 -15.02
N TYR A 164 2.63 -3.86 -15.53
CA TYR A 164 3.69 -4.76 -15.05
C TYR A 164 5.08 -4.10 -15.12
N GLU A 165 5.42 -3.47 -16.24
CA GLU A 165 6.70 -2.77 -16.44
C GLU A 165 6.93 -1.65 -15.42
N PHE A 166 5.87 -0.90 -15.07
CA PHE A 166 5.94 0.12 -14.03
C PHE A 166 6.27 -0.49 -12.67
N LEU A 167 5.59 -1.57 -12.30
CA LEU A 167 5.80 -2.25 -11.02
C LEU A 167 7.20 -2.85 -10.91
N ASP A 168 7.65 -3.51 -11.98
CA ASP A 168 8.98 -4.11 -12.04
C ASP A 168 10.09 -3.05 -11.98
N GLY A 169 9.95 -1.98 -12.77
CA GLY A 169 10.87 -0.85 -12.74
C GLY A 169 10.90 -0.14 -11.38
N PHE A 170 9.76 -0.01 -10.69
CA PHE A 170 9.72 0.57 -9.35
C PHE A 170 10.39 -0.36 -8.32
N ASN A 171 10.18 -1.66 -8.41
CA ASN A 171 10.85 -2.63 -7.55
C ASN A 171 12.38 -2.60 -7.73
N LEU A 172 12.86 -2.56 -8.99
CA LEU A 172 14.27 -2.40 -9.29
C LEU A 172 14.84 -1.08 -8.74
N PHE A 173 14.11 0.03 -8.89
CA PHE A 173 14.47 1.32 -8.31
C PHE A 173 14.64 1.26 -6.79
N LEU A 174 13.74 0.58 -6.07
CA LEU A 174 13.85 0.40 -4.63
C LEU A 174 15.15 -0.33 -4.24
N GLN A 175 15.56 -1.34 -5.00
CA GLN A 175 16.74 -2.13 -4.72
C GLN A 175 18.03 -1.40 -5.10
N THR A 176 18.05 -0.67 -6.20
CA THR A 176 19.24 0.02 -6.73
C THR A 176 19.45 1.39 -6.09
N ALA A 177 18.48 2.31 -6.21
CA ALA A 177 18.61 3.68 -5.74
C ALA A 177 18.51 3.79 -4.20
N HIS A 178 17.64 2.98 -3.57
CA HIS A 178 17.45 2.99 -2.12
C HIS A 178 18.15 1.85 -1.40
N ARG A 179 18.84 0.97 -2.12
CA ARG A 179 19.58 -0.18 -1.55
C ARG A 179 18.71 -1.04 -0.63
N CYS A 180 17.39 -1.09 -0.91
CA CYS A 180 16.50 -1.97 -0.19
C CYS A 180 16.91 -3.43 -0.45
N ARG A 181 17.05 -4.22 0.61
CA ARG A 181 17.11 -5.68 0.45
C ARG A 181 15.78 -6.18 -0.13
N HIS A 182 15.79 -7.35 -0.77
CA HIS A 182 14.62 -7.90 -1.47
C HIS A 182 13.32 -7.81 -0.63
N ASN A 183 13.30 -8.40 0.57
CA ASN A 183 12.11 -8.37 1.43
C ASN A 183 11.71 -6.94 1.87
N GLY A 184 12.67 -6.01 1.95
CA GLY A 184 12.40 -4.59 2.19
C GLY A 184 11.68 -3.93 1.02
N ALA A 185 12.07 -4.24 -0.22
CA ALA A 185 11.40 -3.77 -1.43
C ALA A 185 9.99 -4.40 -1.55
N VAL A 186 9.86 -5.72 -1.29
CA VAL A 186 8.57 -6.42 -1.25
C VAL A 186 7.60 -5.76 -0.26
N ALA A 187 8.07 -5.39 0.94
CA ALA A 187 7.22 -4.71 1.94
C ALA A 187 6.72 -3.33 1.47
N VAL A 188 7.52 -2.58 0.68
CA VAL A 188 7.08 -1.33 0.05
C VAL A 188 6.09 -1.58 -1.07
N MET A 189 6.37 -2.57 -1.92
CA MET A 189 5.46 -2.99 -2.99
C MET A 189 4.11 -3.50 -2.45
N ASP A 190 4.11 -4.14 -1.30
CA ASP A 190 2.88 -4.58 -0.62
C ASP A 190 2.02 -3.39 -0.16
N CYS A 191 2.64 -2.31 0.33
CA CYS A 191 1.93 -1.07 0.62
C CYS A 191 1.30 -0.45 -0.65
N LEU A 192 2.01 -0.49 -1.79
CA LEU A 192 1.47 -0.05 -3.08
C LEU A 192 0.30 -0.93 -3.53
N ARG A 193 0.42 -2.26 -3.37
CA ARG A 193 -0.66 -3.20 -3.66
C ARG A 193 -1.92 -2.90 -2.84
N ASN A 194 -1.76 -2.60 -1.54
CA ASN A 194 -2.89 -2.26 -0.68
C ASN A 194 -3.59 -0.95 -1.13
N PHE A 195 -2.83 0.06 -1.57
CA PHE A 195 -3.40 1.26 -2.18
C PHE A 195 -4.14 0.96 -3.48
N VAL A 196 -3.58 0.13 -4.36
CA VAL A 196 -4.24 -0.31 -5.60
C VAL A 196 -5.55 -1.06 -5.32
N LEU A 197 -5.56 -1.94 -4.32
CA LEU A 197 -6.79 -2.63 -3.89
C LEU A 197 -7.82 -1.64 -3.33
N TYR A 198 -7.38 -0.59 -2.65
CA TYR A 198 -8.27 0.49 -2.22
C TYR A 198 -8.87 1.23 -3.43
N CYS A 199 -8.07 1.56 -4.46
CA CYS A 199 -8.56 2.17 -5.70
C CYS A 199 -9.57 1.29 -6.42
N LEU A 200 -9.34 -0.03 -6.48
CA LEU A 200 -10.28 -1.01 -7.07
C LEU A 200 -11.62 -1.06 -6.30
N ARG A 201 -11.58 -1.07 -4.98
CA ARG A 201 -12.79 -1.10 -4.14
C ARG A 201 -13.63 0.17 -4.25
N ASN A 202 -13.00 1.30 -4.58
CA ASN A 202 -13.70 2.57 -4.83
C ASN A 202 -14.01 2.78 -6.32
N GLU A 203 -13.80 1.76 -7.16
CA GLU A 203 -14.08 1.79 -8.60
C GLU A 203 -13.33 2.90 -9.37
N TRP A 204 -12.20 3.37 -8.81
CA TRP A 204 -11.34 4.37 -9.46
C TRP A 204 -10.50 3.77 -10.58
N ILE A 205 -10.27 2.48 -10.55
CA ILE A 205 -9.62 1.69 -11.59
C ILE A 205 -10.38 0.39 -11.83
N THR A 206 -10.32 -0.13 -13.05
CA THR A 206 -11.05 -1.34 -13.45
C THR A 206 -10.17 -2.58 -13.52
N LYS A 207 -8.85 -2.41 -13.61
CA LYS A 207 -7.88 -3.51 -13.73
C LYS A 207 -6.87 -3.44 -12.59
N ASN A 208 -6.55 -4.61 -12.04
CA ASN A 208 -5.51 -4.73 -11.03
C ASN A 208 -4.14 -4.90 -11.70
N PRO A 209 -3.21 -3.92 -11.61
CA PRO A 209 -1.88 -4.04 -12.17
C PRO A 209 -1.04 -5.16 -11.53
N PHE A 210 -1.35 -5.54 -10.27
CA PHE A 210 -0.69 -6.65 -9.57
C PHE A 210 -1.22 -8.04 -9.96
N ARG A 211 -2.19 -8.17 -10.87
CA ARG A 211 -2.80 -9.47 -11.21
C ARG A 211 -1.76 -10.54 -11.57
N TYR A 212 -0.74 -10.15 -12.29
CA TYR A 212 0.34 -11.04 -12.74
C TYR A 212 1.68 -10.76 -12.04
N TYR A 213 1.73 -9.77 -11.14
CA TYR A 213 2.92 -9.42 -10.39
C TYR A 213 2.89 -10.09 -9.02
N LYS A 214 3.68 -11.16 -8.87
CA LYS A 214 3.75 -11.92 -7.61
C LYS A 214 4.79 -11.29 -6.69
N LEU A 215 4.34 -10.87 -5.51
CA LEU A 215 5.22 -10.48 -4.42
C LEU A 215 5.59 -11.76 -3.64
N LYS A 216 6.84 -12.19 -3.75
CA LYS A 216 7.37 -13.33 -3.00
C LYS A 216 8.51 -12.82 -2.13
N GLU A 217 8.43 -13.04 -0.84
CA GLU A 217 9.55 -12.80 0.07
C GLU A 217 10.55 -13.94 -0.03
N ASP A 218 11.84 -13.60 0.07
CA ASP A 218 12.87 -14.60 0.27
C ASP A 218 12.76 -15.17 1.68
N GLU A 219 13.08 -16.44 1.83
CA GLU A 219 13.16 -17.07 3.14
C GLU A 219 14.20 -16.35 4.00
N VAL A 220 13.75 -15.91 5.16
CA VAL A 220 14.65 -15.30 6.13
C VAL A 220 15.39 -16.44 6.83
N GLN A 221 16.70 -16.48 6.67
CA GLN A 221 17.52 -17.40 7.45
C GLN A 221 17.21 -17.24 8.94
N ALA A 222 17.08 -18.34 9.64
CA ALA A 222 16.90 -18.35 11.08
C ALA A 222 17.98 -17.50 11.73
N LYS A 223 17.59 -16.56 12.57
CA LYS A 223 18.57 -15.75 13.29
C LYS A 223 19.31 -16.65 14.26
N GLU A 224 20.59 -16.42 14.36
CA GLU A 224 21.38 -17.04 15.39
C GLU A 224 20.84 -16.67 16.78
N HIS A 225 20.73 -17.67 17.64
CA HIS A 225 20.36 -17.49 19.04
C HIS A 225 21.58 -17.67 19.95
N LEU A 226 21.53 -17.11 21.14
CA LEU A 226 22.55 -17.36 22.15
C LEU A 226 22.44 -18.76 22.70
N THR A 227 23.55 -19.45 22.86
CA THR A 227 23.64 -20.66 23.66
C THR A 227 23.52 -20.31 25.15
N ALA A 228 23.24 -21.29 26.01
CA ALA A 228 23.20 -21.08 27.46
C ALA A 228 24.55 -20.54 27.98
N HIS A 229 25.66 -21.06 27.46
CA HIS A 229 27.00 -20.62 27.82
C HIS A 229 27.28 -19.14 27.44
N GLU A 230 26.89 -18.75 26.21
CA GLU A 230 27.05 -17.35 25.75
C GLU A 230 26.18 -16.38 26.58
N LEU A 231 24.95 -16.81 26.95
CA LEU A 231 24.09 -16.02 27.82
C LEU A 231 24.68 -15.88 29.22
N GLU A 232 25.31 -16.93 29.76
CA GLU A 232 25.98 -16.89 31.05
C GLU A 232 27.22 -15.98 31.01
N LEU A 233 28.08 -16.07 29.96
CA LEU A 233 29.20 -15.17 29.74
C LEU A 233 28.74 -13.71 29.71
N LEU A 234 27.70 -13.42 28.95
CA LEU A 234 27.12 -12.08 28.83
C LEU A 234 26.57 -11.57 30.16
N THR A 235 25.91 -12.43 30.94
CA THR A 235 25.31 -12.09 32.23
C THR A 235 26.38 -11.78 33.30
N ARG A 236 27.49 -12.54 33.32
CA ARG A 236 28.57 -12.37 34.30
C ARG A 236 29.62 -11.34 33.95
N LYS A 237 29.65 -10.87 32.68
CA LYS A 237 30.67 -9.92 32.22
C LYS A 237 30.56 -8.59 32.97
N GLU A 238 31.67 -8.14 33.54
CA GLU A 238 31.77 -6.79 34.05
C GLU A 238 31.75 -5.79 32.88
N LEU A 239 30.82 -4.86 32.93
CA LEU A 239 30.56 -3.85 31.93
C LEU A 239 30.44 -2.48 32.60
N ASP A 240 30.73 -1.40 31.86
CA ASP A 240 30.39 -0.07 32.31
C ASP A 240 28.91 0.09 32.60
N HIS A 241 28.58 1.10 33.41
CA HIS A 241 27.19 1.34 33.84
C HIS A 241 26.19 1.44 32.66
N ARG A 242 26.58 2.03 31.54
CA ARG A 242 25.75 2.20 30.34
C ARG A 242 25.47 0.85 29.70
N LEU A 243 26.50 0.05 29.46
CA LEU A 243 26.34 -1.26 28.82
C LEU A 243 25.69 -2.30 29.74
N ALA A 244 25.94 -2.21 31.05
CA ALA A 244 25.28 -3.07 32.04
C ALA A 244 23.76 -2.91 32.03
N ARG A 245 23.24 -1.69 31.92
CA ARG A 245 21.80 -1.43 31.78
C ARG A 245 21.20 -2.07 30.53
N ILE A 246 21.92 -2.01 29.41
CA ILE A 246 21.48 -2.62 28.14
C ILE A 246 21.47 -4.13 28.23
N ARG A 247 22.55 -4.71 28.79
CA ARG A 247 22.64 -6.15 29.06
C ARG A 247 21.47 -6.62 29.92
N ASP A 248 21.17 -5.95 31.00
CA ASP A 248 20.11 -6.33 31.93
C ASP A 248 18.75 -6.36 31.24
N VAL A 249 18.42 -5.38 30.40
CA VAL A 249 17.19 -5.38 29.58
C VAL A 249 17.16 -6.58 28.63
N PHE A 250 18.29 -6.87 27.98
CA PHE A 250 18.39 -7.99 27.04
C PHE A 250 18.24 -9.34 27.75
N VAL A 251 18.96 -9.54 28.84
CA VAL A 251 18.88 -10.75 29.66
C VAL A 251 17.46 -10.95 30.19
N PHE A 252 16.80 -9.87 30.63
CA PHE A 252 15.40 -9.94 31.06
C PHE A 252 14.49 -10.41 29.93
N CYS A 253 14.68 -9.91 28.69
CA CYS A 253 13.93 -10.39 27.55
C CYS A 253 14.21 -11.88 27.26
N CYS A 254 15.45 -12.34 27.37
CA CYS A 254 15.81 -13.75 27.20
C CYS A 254 15.14 -14.65 28.25
N LEU A 255 15.08 -14.23 29.52
CA LEU A 255 14.51 -14.99 30.61
C LEU A 255 12.98 -15.02 30.60
N THR A 256 12.33 -14.01 30.01
CA THR A 256 10.86 -13.88 30.01
C THR A 256 10.20 -14.18 28.66
N GLY A 257 10.97 -14.23 27.55
CA GLY A 257 10.43 -14.35 26.21
C GLY A 257 9.65 -13.11 25.75
N LEU A 258 9.72 -11.99 26.47
CA LEU A 258 9.12 -10.72 26.05
C LEU A 258 9.86 -10.17 24.84
N ALA A 259 9.10 -9.70 23.85
CA ALA A 259 9.67 -8.86 22.80
C ALA A 259 10.14 -7.52 23.40
N PHE A 260 11.16 -6.90 22.78
CA PHE A 260 11.70 -5.62 23.26
C PHE A 260 10.61 -4.54 23.44
N ALA A 261 9.65 -4.46 22.51
CA ALA A 261 8.56 -3.50 22.63
C ALA A 261 7.66 -3.76 23.85
N ASP A 262 7.45 -5.04 24.21
CA ASP A 262 6.65 -5.43 25.37
C ASP A 262 7.42 -5.12 26.67
N ALA A 263 8.74 -5.34 26.69
CA ALA A 263 9.62 -5.00 27.82
C ALA A 263 9.76 -3.49 28.00
N ASP A 264 9.82 -2.71 26.90
CA ASP A 264 9.85 -1.25 26.91
C ASP A 264 8.59 -0.62 27.55
N HIS A 265 7.43 -1.24 27.34
CA HIS A 265 6.16 -0.79 27.92
C HIS A 265 5.73 -1.58 29.16
N LEU A 266 6.65 -2.32 29.79
CA LEU A 266 6.36 -3.03 31.03
C LEU A 266 6.28 -2.05 32.20
N ARG A 267 5.17 -2.09 32.94
CA ARG A 267 4.87 -1.24 34.08
C ARG A 267 4.64 -2.04 35.33
N ARG A 268 4.66 -1.41 36.49
CA ARG A 268 4.42 -2.05 37.78
C ARG A 268 3.04 -2.73 37.86
N GLU A 269 2.01 -2.14 37.28
CA GLU A 269 0.65 -2.69 37.20
C GLU A 269 0.54 -4.02 36.46
N HIS A 270 1.54 -4.35 35.63
CA HIS A 270 1.61 -5.62 34.92
C HIS A 270 2.24 -6.74 35.76
N LEU A 271 2.72 -6.44 36.96
CA LEU A 271 3.36 -7.40 37.87
C LEU A 271 2.40 -7.74 38.98
N SER A 272 2.21 -9.02 39.24
CA SER A 272 1.39 -9.50 40.35
C SER A 272 2.02 -10.73 40.98
N GLN A 273 1.62 -11.01 42.22
CA GLN A 273 2.01 -12.22 42.96
C GLN A 273 0.82 -13.15 43.04
N ASP A 274 1.05 -14.45 42.86
CA ASP A 274 0.03 -15.47 43.08
C ASP A 274 -0.06 -15.87 44.59
N ASP A 275 -0.99 -16.73 44.90
CA ASP A 275 -1.24 -17.22 46.29
C ASP A 275 -0.03 -17.97 46.89
N GLU A 276 0.89 -18.43 46.04
CA GLU A 276 2.11 -19.13 46.44
C GLU A 276 3.32 -18.19 46.55
N GLY A 277 3.09 -16.86 46.36
CA GLY A 277 4.13 -15.85 46.43
C GLY A 277 5.02 -15.76 45.20
N ARG A 278 4.68 -16.41 44.09
CA ARG A 278 5.43 -16.37 42.84
C ARG A 278 5.03 -15.11 42.05
N TRP A 279 5.99 -14.44 41.47
CA TRP A 279 5.74 -13.26 40.65
C TRP A 279 5.42 -13.61 39.20
N TRP A 280 4.49 -12.87 38.61
CA TRP A 280 4.01 -13.05 37.26
C TRP A 280 3.96 -11.71 36.50
N ILE A 281 4.17 -11.78 35.19
CA ILE A 281 3.83 -10.68 34.28
C ILE A 281 2.49 -11.01 33.62
N HIS A 282 1.54 -10.08 33.73
CA HIS A 282 0.26 -10.10 33.03
C HIS A 282 0.20 -8.88 32.11
N LYS A 283 0.52 -9.07 30.83
CA LYS A 283 0.59 -7.96 29.88
C LYS A 283 0.05 -8.36 28.50
N PRO A 284 -0.85 -7.57 27.88
CA PRO A 284 -1.18 -7.76 26.49
C PRO A 284 0.01 -7.40 25.61
N ARG A 285 0.29 -8.20 24.58
CA ARG A 285 1.37 -7.93 23.62
C ARG A 285 1.04 -6.69 22.80
N GLU A 286 2.00 -5.79 22.64
CA GLU A 286 1.88 -4.55 21.86
C GLU A 286 1.47 -4.81 20.39
N LYS A 287 1.93 -5.93 19.80
CA LYS A 287 1.67 -6.24 18.39
C LYS A 287 0.30 -6.86 18.12
N THR A 288 -0.22 -7.67 19.06
CA THR A 288 -1.37 -8.55 18.80
C THR A 288 -2.49 -8.40 19.82
N SER A 289 -2.28 -7.62 20.89
CA SER A 289 -3.17 -7.48 22.05
C SER A 289 -3.51 -8.81 22.75
N VAL A 290 -2.79 -9.88 22.45
CA VAL A 290 -2.97 -11.17 23.11
C VAL A 290 -2.33 -11.10 24.49
N MET A 291 -3.09 -11.50 25.53
CA MET A 291 -2.62 -11.52 26.91
C MET A 291 -1.48 -12.54 27.08
N SER A 292 -0.33 -12.07 27.54
CA SER A 292 0.80 -12.91 27.96
C SER A 292 0.79 -13.05 29.49
N ARG A 293 0.95 -14.26 29.96
CA ARG A 293 1.12 -14.61 31.39
C ARG A 293 2.47 -15.33 31.53
N ILE A 294 3.42 -14.69 32.18
CA ILE A 294 4.81 -15.15 32.22
C ILE A 294 5.26 -15.22 33.68
N PRO A 295 5.68 -16.39 34.18
CA PRO A 295 6.27 -16.50 35.51
C PRO A 295 7.64 -15.82 35.52
N LEU A 296 7.95 -15.09 36.58
CA LEU A 296 9.23 -14.45 36.75
C LEU A 296 10.20 -15.38 37.49
N LEU A 297 11.29 -15.70 36.81
CA LEU A 297 12.40 -16.46 37.42
C LEU A 297 13.17 -15.56 38.42
N PRO A 298 13.86 -16.14 39.42
CA PRO A 298 14.63 -15.40 40.41
C PRO A 298 15.59 -14.37 39.79
N ALA A 299 16.32 -14.75 38.73
CA ALA A 299 17.24 -13.86 38.03
C ALA A 299 16.53 -12.66 37.36
N SER A 300 15.32 -12.86 36.83
CA SER A 300 14.53 -11.74 36.25
C SER A 300 13.98 -10.81 37.33
N LEU A 301 13.65 -11.33 38.52
CA LEU A 301 13.24 -10.53 39.68
C LEU A 301 14.40 -9.68 40.22
N GLU A 302 15.61 -10.23 40.24
CA GLU A 302 16.81 -9.46 40.61
C GLU A 302 17.04 -8.26 39.71
N ILE A 303 16.84 -8.44 38.39
CA ILE A 303 16.94 -7.34 37.44
C ILE A 303 15.87 -6.28 37.75
N LEU A 304 14.63 -6.66 37.99
CA LEU A 304 13.56 -5.70 38.32
C LEU A 304 13.85 -4.94 39.62
N ARG A 305 14.35 -5.60 40.68
CA ARG A 305 14.71 -4.99 41.94
C ARG A 305 15.83 -3.98 41.78
N ARG A 306 16.82 -4.24 40.91
CA ARG A 306 17.94 -3.31 40.62
C ARG A 306 17.48 -1.96 40.13
N TYR A 307 16.36 -1.93 39.37
CA TYR A 307 15.80 -0.72 38.77
C TYR A 307 14.54 -0.20 39.47
N GLU A 308 14.16 -0.76 40.60
CA GLU A 308 12.94 -0.36 41.31
C GLU A 308 12.95 1.10 41.75
N ARG A 309 14.15 1.64 42.08
CA ARG A 309 14.37 3.03 42.51
C ARG A 309 15.09 3.87 41.48
N ASP A 310 15.22 3.40 40.25
CA ASP A 310 15.87 4.17 39.19
C ASP A 310 14.98 5.35 38.77
N GLU A 311 15.48 6.57 38.95
CA GLU A 311 14.73 7.80 38.67
C GLU A 311 14.21 7.90 37.26
N ALA A 312 15.01 7.46 36.26
CA ALA A 312 14.62 7.50 34.85
C ALA A 312 13.51 6.48 34.55
N CYS A 313 13.49 5.33 35.21
CA CYS A 313 12.42 4.35 35.11
C CYS A 313 11.13 4.88 35.78
N LEU A 314 11.24 5.44 36.96
CA LEU A 314 10.12 6.02 37.71
C LEU A 314 9.47 7.18 36.94
N ALA A 315 10.26 8.11 36.41
CA ALA A 315 9.77 9.24 35.63
C ALA A 315 8.99 8.82 34.36
N ARG A 316 9.31 7.65 33.80
CA ARG A 316 8.60 7.08 32.62
C ARG A 316 7.49 6.11 32.99
N GLY A 317 7.32 5.78 34.28
CA GLY A 317 6.39 4.72 34.74
C GLY A 317 6.76 3.33 34.23
N ARG A 318 8.07 3.06 34.01
CA ARG A 318 8.60 1.79 33.49
C ARG A 318 9.36 1.04 34.56
N VAL A 319 9.45 -0.27 34.44
CA VAL A 319 10.20 -1.11 35.40
C VAL A 319 11.61 -1.48 34.90
N LEU A 320 11.94 -1.14 33.65
CA LEU A 320 13.23 -1.42 33.01
C LEU A 320 13.81 -0.16 32.34
N PRO A 321 15.14 0.01 32.34
CA PRO A 321 15.83 1.17 31.78
C PRO A 321 16.02 1.04 30.26
N THR A 322 14.93 0.86 29.52
CA THR A 322 14.93 0.61 28.09
C THR A 322 15.32 1.86 27.29
N PRO A 323 16.33 1.80 26.40
CA PRO A 323 16.63 2.86 25.43
C PRO A 323 15.74 2.76 24.20
N SER A 324 15.96 3.59 23.19
CA SER A 324 15.34 3.34 21.88
C SER A 324 15.84 2.01 21.29
N ASN A 325 14.97 1.33 20.49
CA ASN A 325 15.35 0.06 19.86
C ASN A 325 16.61 0.16 18.99
N GLN A 326 16.83 1.33 18.35
CA GLN A 326 18.05 1.56 17.57
C GLN A 326 19.29 1.57 18.45
N LYS A 327 19.26 2.29 19.59
CA LYS A 327 20.36 2.31 20.56
C LYS A 327 20.57 0.93 21.18
N MET A 328 19.48 0.23 21.53
CA MET A 328 19.56 -1.14 22.06
C MET A 328 20.35 -2.06 21.11
N ASN A 329 19.99 -2.11 19.84
CA ASN A 329 20.67 -2.93 18.84
C ASN A 329 22.14 -2.49 18.59
N ALA A 330 22.44 -1.20 18.68
CA ALA A 330 23.82 -0.71 18.54
C ALA A 330 24.69 -1.18 19.72
N TYR A 331 24.21 -1.01 20.95
CA TYR A 331 24.96 -1.40 22.15
C TYR A 331 25.05 -2.92 22.33
N MET A 332 24.06 -3.69 21.87
CA MET A 332 24.16 -5.15 21.88
C MET A 332 25.31 -5.68 21.04
N LYS A 333 25.65 -5.02 19.93
CA LYS A 333 26.84 -5.35 19.13
C LYS A 333 28.14 -5.05 19.87
N GLU A 334 28.19 -3.92 20.60
CA GLU A 334 29.33 -3.55 21.44
C GLU A 334 29.52 -4.56 22.57
N ILE A 335 28.42 -4.96 23.24
CA ILE A 335 28.46 -5.98 24.30
C ILE A 335 28.95 -7.32 23.75
N ALA A 336 28.42 -7.77 22.57
CA ALA A 336 28.88 -9.00 21.93
C ALA A 336 30.38 -9.03 21.70
N ALA A 337 30.94 -7.92 21.17
CA ALA A 337 32.37 -7.77 20.94
C ALA A 337 33.19 -7.84 22.27
N VAL A 338 32.74 -7.15 23.33
CA VAL A 338 33.39 -7.17 24.66
C VAL A 338 33.30 -8.55 25.30
N CYS A 339 32.24 -9.33 25.03
CA CYS A 339 32.07 -10.69 25.52
C CYS A 339 32.77 -11.76 24.66
N GLY A 340 33.36 -11.41 23.51
CA GLY A 340 33.95 -12.37 22.59
C GLY A 340 32.91 -13.27 21.90
N ILE A 341 31.68 -12.80 21.75
CA ILE A 341 30.61 -13.52 21.08
C ILE A 341 30.61 -13.14 19.61
N ASP A 342 30.98 -14.08 18.75
CA ASP A 342 31.02 -13.90 17.29
C ASP A 342 29.62 -14.12 16.66
N LYS A 343 28.65 -13.33 17.14
CA LYS A 343 27.26 -13.30 16.62
C LYS A 343 26.74 -11.89 16.61
N VAL A 344 25.91 -11.58 15.61
CA VAL A 344 25.26 -10.25 15.53
C VAL A 344 24.04 -10.22 16.45
N LEU A 345 24.26 -9.81 17.70
CA LEU A 345 23.17 -9.70 18.67
C LEU A 345 22.23 -8.54 18.36
N THR A 346 20.96 -8.83 18.42
CA THR A 346 19.85 -7.87 18.27
C THR A 346 18.74 -8.20 19.27
N THR A 347 17.76 -7.32 19.41
CA THR A 347 16.57 -7.58 20.26
C THR A 347 15.70 -8.74 19.77
N HIS A 348 16.09 -9.46 18.73
CA HIS A 348 15.39 -10.58 18.13
C HIS A 348 16.25 -11.86 18.06
N CYS A 349 17.30 -11.93 18.84
CA CYS A 349 18.12 -13.15 19.00
C CYS A 349 17.46 -14.11 19.96
#